data_3a80a73fcd8e817bff89829f6dfe40a6
#
_entry.id   3a80a73fcd8e817bff89829f6dfe40a6
#
_cell.length_a   1.000
_cell.length_b   1.000
_cell.length_c   1.000
_cell.angle_alpha   90.00
_cell.angle_beta   90.00
_cell.angle_gamma   90.00
#
_symmetry.space_group_name_H-M   'P 1'
#
loop_
_entity.id
_entity.type
_entity.pdbx_description
1 polymer ?
#
loop_
_entity_poly.entity_id
_entity_poly.type
_entity_poly.pdbx_seq_one_letter_code
_entity_poly.pdbx_strand_id
1 'polypeptide(L)'
;MEKEYYIIQNIKFEGDFINGKFEGNGKYIYDDGEYYIGQYKNGLRNGKGKTYYKNGNIQFEGDFINDKRERNGKFIWENGEYYIGQWKNGLRNGKGIVYYSNGNIQYEGDFINDKFEGNGKYIWENYRYYIGEWKNGLSNGKGIKYYSNGNIQYEGNFINGEYAEF
;
A
#
# COMPACT_ATOMS: atom_id res chain seq x y z
N MET A 1 0.02 -35.70 1.36
CA MET A 1 0.40 -34.59 0.44
C MET A 1 1.92 -34.60 0.36
N GLU A 2 2.49 -34.90 -0.79
CA GLU A 2 3.94 -34.85 -0.98
C GLU A 2 4.35 -33.38 -1.13
N LYS A 3 5.36 -32.95 -0.37
CA LYS A 3 6.04 -31.68 -0.60
C LYS A 3 7.00 -31.85 -1.76
N GLU A 4 6.69 -31.27 -2.90
CA GLU A 4 7.58 -31.25 -4.04
C GLU A 4 8.43 -29.98 -4.03
N TYR A 5 9.76 -30.15 -4.22
CA TYR A 5 10.71 -29.05 -4.37
C TYR A 5 11.06 -28.91 -5.84
N TYR A 6 10.68 -27.79 -6.45
CA TYR A 6 11.09 -27.49 -7.82
C TYR A 6 12.14 -26.38 -7.84
N ILE A 7 13.31 -26.67 -8.41
CA ILE A 7 14.35 -25.70 -8.73
C ILE A 7 14.26 -25.46 -10.24
N ILE A 8 13.67 -24.35 -10.67
CA ILE A 8 13.69 -23.92 -12.06
C ILE A 8 14.46 -22.60 -12.09
N GLN A 9 15.68 -22.61 -12.68
CA GLN A 9 16.50 -21.42 -12.95
C GLN A 9 16.58 -20.41 -11.79
N ASN A 10 17.11 -20.82 -10.62
CA ASN A 10 17.25 -20.02 -9.40
C ASN A 10 15.95 -19.66 -8.65
N ILE A 11 14.78 -20.04 -9.15
CA ILE A 11 13.51 -19.88 -8.46
C ILE A 11 13.26 -21.10 -7.59
N LYS A 12 13.07 -20.89 -6.29
CA LYS A 12 12.73 -21.95 -5.34
C LYS A 12 11.29 -21.80 -4.91
N PHE A 13 10.49 -22.84 -5.12
CA PHE A 13 9.16 -22.95 -4.51
C PHE A 13 9.18 -24.08 -3.48
N GLU A 14 8.59 -23.81 -2.32
CA GLU A 14 8.33 -24.78 -1.26
C GLU A 14 6.86 -24.69 -0.87
N GLY A 15 6.11 -25.78 -1.02
CA GLY A 15 4.68 -25.79 -0.69
C GLY A 15 3.94 -26.97 -1.29
N ASP A 16 2.60 -26.87 -1.26
CA ASP A 16 1.71 -27.92 -1.73
C ASP A 16 1.42 -27.76 -3.23
N PHE A 17 1.29 -28.91 -3.93
CA PHE A 17 0.90 -28.99 -5.33
C PHE A 17 -0.34 -29.87 -5.50
N ILE A 18 -1.26 -29.41 -6.36
CA ILE A 18 -2.37 -30.22 -6.85
C ILE A 18 -2.44 -30.06 -8.37
N ASN A 19 -2.35 -31.19 -9.10
CA ASN A 19 -2.39 -31.20 -10.57
C ASN A 19 -1.36 -30.26 -11.22
N GLY A 20 -0.13 -30.22 -10.70
CA GLY A 20 0.96 -29.39 -11.20
C GLY A 20 0.84 -27.89 -10.94
N LYS A 21 -0.07 -27.47 -10.06
CA LYS A 21 -0.25 -26.07 -9.67
C LYS A 21 -0.01 -25.89 -8.18
N PHE A 22 0.53 -24.73 -7.79
CA PHE A 22 0.65 -24.35 -6.39
C PHE A 22 -0.74 -24.27 -5.75
N GLU A 23 -0.87 -24.88 -4.57
CA GLU A 23 -2.11 -24.92 -3.80
C GLU A 23 -1.80 -24.81 -2.30
N GLY A 24 -2.73 -24.32 -1.49
CA GLY A 24 -2.53 -24.21 -0.05
C GLY A 24 -1.47 -23.20 0.36
N ASN A 25 -0.62 -23.54 1.33
CA ASN A 25 0.43 -22.64 1.80
C ASN A 25 1.76 -22.90 1.08
N GLY A 26 2.45 -21.83 0.71
CA GLY A 26 3.75 -21.98 0.04
C GLY A 26 4.65 -20.75 0.20
N LYS A 27 5.93 -20.97 -0.11
CA LYS A 27 6.97 -19.95 -0.23
C LYS A 27 7.49 -19.93 -1.66
N TYR A 28 7.59 -18.75 -2.25
CA TYR A 28 8.13 -18.54 -3.59
C TYR A 28 9.24 -17.49 -3.52
N ILE A 29 10.43 -17.81 -4.03
CA ILE A 29 11.58 -16.91 -4.08
C ILE A 29 11.77 -16.46 -5.52
N TYR A 30 11.72 -15.14 -5.75
CA TYR A 30 11.94 -14.53 -7.06
C TYR A 30 13.44 -14.41 -7.41
N ASP A 31 13.76 -14.19 -8.68
CA ASP A 31 15.15 -14.09 -9.16
C ASP A 31 15.94 -12.94 -8.54
N ASP A 32 15.27 -11.87 -8.16
CA ASP A 32 15.87 -10.69 -7.51
C ASP A 32 16.14 -10.88 -6.00
N GLY A 33 15.71 -12.03 -5.46
CA GLY A 33 15.85 -12.39 -4.05
C GLY A 33 14.69 -11.94 -3.16
N GLU A 34 13.69 -11.23 -3.70
CA GLU A 34 12.43 -11.02 -3.00
C GLU A 34 11.68 -12.36 -2.87
N TYR A 35 10.75 -12.44 -1.92
CA TYR A 35 9.98 -13.67 -1.77
C TYR A 35 8.58 -13.43 -1.20
N TYR A 36 7.70 -14.37 -1.49
CA TYR A 36 6.34 -14.44 -0.96
C TYR A 36 6.18 -15.65 -0.05
N ILE A 37 5.45 -15.50 1.04
CA ILE A 37 4.97 -16.57 1.90
C ILE A 37 3.47 -16.37 2.11
N GLY A 38 2.66 -17.36 1.73
CA GLY A 38 1.22 -17.26 1.89
C GLY A 38 0.44 -18.31 1.16
N GLN A 39 -0.83 -18.03 0.95
CA GLN A 39 -1.79 -18.94 0.36
C GLN A 39 -1.79 -18.85 -1.16
N TYR A 40 -1.93 -20.04 -1.78
CA TYR A 40 -2.07 -20.22 -3.21
C TYR A 40 -3.36 -20.96 -3.55
N LYS A 41 -3.90 -20.64 -4.71
CA LYS A 41 -5.02 -21.36 -5.32
C LYS A 41 -4.83 -21.39 -6.83
N ASN A 42 -4.87 -22.58 -7.42
CA ASN A 42 -4.68 -22.79 -8.86
C ASN A 42 -3.38 -22.15 -9.42
N GLY A 43 -2.30 -22.12 -8.66
CA GLY A 43 -0.99 -21.57 -9.06
C GLY A 43 -0.82 -20.06 -8.81
N LEU A 44 -1.85 -19.35 -8.34
CA LEU A 44 -1.83 -17.92 -8.10
C LEU A 44 -1.87 -17.62 -6.58
N ARG A 45 -1.23 -16.52 -6.14
CA ARG A 45 -1.37 -16.04 -4.76
C ARG A 45 -2.83 -15.68 -4.52
N ASN A 46 -3.45 -16.31 -3.51
CA ASN A 46 -4.87 -16.17 -3.25
C ASN A 46 -5.16 -16.47 -1.79
N GLY A 47 -5.62 -15.47 -1.05
CA GLY A 47 -5.82 -15.53 0.39
C GLY A 47 -4.82 -14.64 1.14
N LYS A 48 -4.51 -14.98 2.38
CA LYS A 48 -3.55 -14.22 3.20
C LYS A 48 -2.10 -14.50 2.79
N GLY A 49 -1.28 -13.45 2.74
CA GLY A 49 0.13 -13.62 2.42
C GLY A 49 0.99 -12.41 2.75
N LYS A 50 2.31 -12.64 2.69
CA LYS A 50 3.33 -11.62 2.91
C LYS A 50 4.34 -11.65 1.78
N THR A 51 4.72 -10.47 1.28
CA THR A 51 5.90 -10.30 0.45
C THR A 51 7.03 -9.70 1.27
N TYR A 52 8.25 -10.05 0.90
CA TYR A 52 9.46 -9.63 1.60
C TYR A 52 10.46 -9.08 0.61
N TYR A 53 11.15 -8.03 1.00
CA TYR A 53 12.36 -7.58 0.33
C TYR A 53 13.48 -8.63 0.44
N LYS A 54 14.47 -8.55 -0.42
CA LYS A 54 15.65 -9.44 -0.41
C LYS A 54 16.43 -9.45 0.90
N ASN A 55 16.32 -8.36 1.69
CA ASN A 55 16.94 -8.26 3.02
C ASN A 55 16.14 -8.94 4.13
N GLY A 56 14.98 -9.54 3.82
CA GLY A 56 14.11 -10.24 4.76
C GLY A 56 13.08 -9.37 5.47
N ASN A 57 13.07 -8.06 5.23
CA ASN A 57 12.05 -7.18 5.79
C ASN A 57 10.71 -7.38 5.08
N ILE A 58 9.61 -7.26 5.83
CA ILE A 58 8.27 -7.32 5.24
C ILE A 58 8.07 -6.11 4.32
N GLN A 59 7.66 -6.37 3.08
CA GLN A 59 7.24 -5.38 2.11
C GLN A 59 5.73 -5.18 2.15
N PHE A 60 4.96 -6.27 2.15
CA PHE A 60 3.50 -6.24 2.21
C PHE A 60 2.96 -7.39 3.05
N GLU A 61 1.89 -7.11 3.79
CA GLU A 61 1.10 -8.11 4.52
C GLU A 61 -0.38 -7.82 4.30
N GLY A 62 -1.14 -8.80 3.77
CA GLY A 62 -2.56 -8.59 3.50
C GLY A 62 -3.20 -9.69 2.67
N ASP A 63 -4.29 -9.30 2.00
CA ASP A 63 -5.06 -10.19 1.15
C ASP A 63 -4.56 -10.15 -0.31
N PHE A 64 -4.57 -11.32 -0.94
CA PHE A 64 -4.31 -11.50 -2.36
C PHE A 64 -5.50 -12.19 -3.04
N ILE A 65 -5.83 -11.76 -4.25
CA ILE A 65 -6.77 -12.44 -5.14
C ILE A 65 -6.14 -12.46 -6.53
N ASN A 66 -5.89 -13.67 -7.07
CA ASN A 66 -5.30 -13.88 -8.38
C ASN A 66 -4.03 -13.01 -8.59
N ASP A 67 -3.04 -13.18 -7.71
CA ASP A 67 -1.75 -12.47 -7.66
C ASP A 67 -1.79 -10.98 -7.33
N LYS A 68 -2.95 -10.38 -7.18
CA LYS A 68 -3.09 -8.95 -6.88
C LYS A 68 -3.38 -8.71 -5.41
N ARG A 69 -2.81 -7.64 -4.85
CA ARG A 69 -3.18 -7.13 -3.51
C ARG A 69 -4.63 -6.65 -3.57
N GLU A 70 -5.44 -7.10 -2.61
CA GLU A 70 -6.88 -6.83 -2.55
C GLU A 70 -7.31 -6.61 -1.10
N ARG A 71 -8.49 -5.97 -0.90
CA ARG A 71 -9.08 -5.72 0.43
C ARG A 71 -8.16 -4.91 1.33
N ASN A 72 -7.79 -5.44 2.50
CA ASN A 72 -6.98 -4.73 3.48
C ASN A 72 -5.55 -5.25 3.48
N GLY A 73 -4.60 -4.32 3.63
CA GLY A 73 -3.19 -4.69 3.73
C GLY A 73 -2.31 -3.55 4.23
N LYS A 74 -1.13 -3.93 4.72
CA LYS A 74 -0.06 -3.02 5.11
C LYS A 74 1.08 -3.15 4.10
N PHE A 75 1.54 -2.05 3.54
CA PHE A 75 2.72 -1.96 2.70
C PHE A 75 3.77 -1.10 3.40
N ILE A 76 5.01 -1.57 3.44
CA ILE A 76 6.14 -0.87 4.06
C ILE A 76 7.18 -0.62 2.96
N TRP A 77 7.52 0.64 2.72
CA TRP A 77 8.58 1.02 1.78
C TRP A 77 9.97 0.82 2.40
N GLU A 78 10.99 0.72 1.57
CA GLU A 78 12.39 0.53 2.03
C GLU A 78 12.90 1.69 2.92
N ASN A 79 12.36 2.89 2.75
CA ASN A 79 12.67 4.05 3.59
C ASN A 79 11.99 4.02 4.97
N GLY A 80 11.20 2.97 5.27
CA GLY A 80 10.50 2.79 6.54
C GLY A 80 9.13 3.46 6.63
N GLU A 81 8.72 4.26 5.65
CA GLU A 81 7.33 4.72 5.56
C GLU A 81 6.40 3.54 5.32
N TYR A 82 5.13 3.68 5.66
CA TYR A 82 4.17 2.60 5.44
C TYR A 82 2.74 3.08 5.23
N TYR A 83 1.98 2.26 4.52
CA TYR A 83 0.55 2.45 4.28
C TYR A 83 -0.24 1.33 4.93
N ILE A 84 -1.35 1.68 5.54
CA ILE A 84 -2.36 0.73 6.03
C ILE A 84 -3.71 1.14 5.44
N GLY A 85 -4.35 0.25 4.69
CA GLY A 85 -5.63 0.58 4.08
C GLY A 85 -6.11 -0.42 3.06
N GLN A 86 -7.03 0.05 2.22
CA GLN A 86 -7.72 -0.75 1.23
C GLN A 86 -6.94 -0.82 -0.08
N TRP A 87 -7.03 -1.99 -0.72
CA TRP A 87 -6.38 -2.33 -1.98
C TRP A 87 -7.40 -2.87 -2.97
N LYS A 88 -7.20 -2.55 -4.23
CA LYS A 88 -7.97 -3.10 -5.34
C LYS A 88 -7.07 -3.24 -6.56
N ASN A 89 -7.02 -4.43 -7.16
CA ASN A 89 -6.19 -4.72 -8.34
C ASN A 89 -4.70 -4.37 -8.15
N GLY A 90 -4.15 -4.51 -6.95
CA GLY A 90 -2.75 -4.22 -6.63
C GLY A 90 -2.44 -2.77 -6.27
N LEU A 91 -3.42 -1.86 -6.38
CA LEU A 91 -3.28 -0.42 -6.12
C LEU A 91 -4.02 -0.03 -4.83
N ARG A 92 -3.56 1.02 -4.13
CA ARG A 92 -4.29 1.62 -3.00
C ARG A 92 -5.60 2.20 -3.54
N ASN A 93 -6.70 1.78 -2.95
CA ASN A 93 -8.03 2.17 -3.43
C ASN A 93 -9.06 2.06 -2.30
N GLY A 94 -9.74 3.14 -1.96
CA GLY A 94 -10.61 3.24 -0.80
C GLY A 94 -9.96 4.00 0.34
N LYS A 95 -10.32 3.71 1.58
CA LYS A 95 -9.79 4.39 2.78
C LYS A 95 -8.41 3.87 3.15
N GLY A 96 -7.52 4.79 3.58
CA GLY A 96 -6.20 4.39 4.05
C GLY A 96 -5.41 5.50 4.74
N ILE A 97 -4.34 5.09 5.39
CA ILE A 97 -3.45 5.98 6.14
C ILE A 97 -2.00 5.70 5.69
N VAL A 98 -1.28 6.76 5.36
CA VAL A 98 0.17 6.74 5.15
C VAL A 98 0.85 7.28 6.39
N TYR A 99 1.94 6.64 6.78
CA TYR A 99 2.75 7.03 7.91
C TYR A 99 4.18 7.34 7.46
N TYR A 100 4.78 8.32 8.07
CA TYR A 100 6.22 8.53 8.03
C TYR A 100 6.97 7.37 8.72
N SER A 101 8.25 7.23 8.47
CA SER A 101 9.09 6.20 9.08
C SER A 101 9.18 6.31 10.62
N ASN A 102 8.94 7.49 11.18
CA ASN A 102 8.86 7.71 12.63
C ASN A 102 7.51 7.32 13.25
N GLY A 103 6.55 6.82 12.45
CA GLY A 103 5.22 6.39 12.90
C GLY A 103 4.17 7.50 12.97
N ASN A 104 4.52 8.75 12.68
CA ASN A 104 3.54 9.83 12.60
C ASN A 104 2.68 9.71 11.33
N ILE A 105 1.42 10.12 11.41
CA ILE A 105 0.54 10.14 10.24
C ILE A 105 1.03 11.22 9.27
N GLN A 106 1.19 10.82 7.99
CA GLN A 106 1.46 11.70 6.87
C GLN A 106 0.16 12.07 6.13
N TYR A 107 -0.67 11.07 5.83
CA TYR A 107 -1.95 11.26 5.16
C TYR A 107 -3.00 10.29 5.68
N GLU A 108 -4.21 10.77 5.85
CA GLU A 108 -5.39 9.96 6.15
C GLU A 108 -6.54 10.40 5.25
N GLY A 109 -7.10 9.48 4.47
CA GLY A 109 -8.18 9.84 3.54
C GLY A 109 -8.49 8.78 2.50
N ASP A 110 -9.07 9.24 1.39
CA ASP A 110 -9.46 8.42 0.27
C ASP A 110 -8.33 8.25 -0.75
N PHE A 111 -8.31 7.09 -1.40
CA PHE A 111 -7.40 6.72 -2.47
C PHE A 111 -8.17 6.20 -3.68
N ILE A 112 -7.76 6.58 -4.87
CA ILE A 112 -8.14 5.95 -6.14
C ILE A 112 -6.89 5.73 -6.97
N ASN A 113 -6.58 4.46 -7.29
CA ASN A 113 -5.44 4.06 -8.12
C ASN A 113 -4.12 4.72 -7.66
N ASP A 114 -3.77 4.51 -6.39
CA ASP A 114 -2.57 5.02 -5.69
C ASP A 114 -2.51 6.53 -5.45
N LYS A 115 -3.51 7.29 -5.86
CA LYS A 115 -3.55 8.74 -5.68
C LYS A 115 -4.50 9.14 -4.55
N PHE A 116 -4.16 10.23 -3.84
CA PHE A 116 -5.09 10.86 -2.91
C PHE A 116 -6.30 11.39 -3.70
N GLU A 117 -7.50 11.13 -3.19
CA GLU A 117 -8.76 11.49 -3.83
C GLU A 117 -9.82 11.80 -2.77
N GLY A 118 -10.90 12.52 -3.14
CA GLY A 118 -11.99 12.80 -2.21
C GLY A 118 -11.54 13.65 -1.03
N ASN A 119 -11.91 13.28 0.19
CA ASN A 119 -11.56 14.02 1.40
C ASN A 119 -10.38 13.39 2.13
N GLY A 120 -9.47 14.24 2.60
CA GLY A 120 -8.31 13.76 3.34
C GLY A 120 -7.59 14.85 4.13
N LYS A 121 -6.78 14.38 5.09
CA LYS A 121 -5.87 15.22 5.88
C LYS A 121 -4.44 14.83 5.55
N TYR A 122 -3.63 15.81 5.19
CA TYR A 122 -2.19 15.65 4.99
C TYR A 122 -1.43 16.45 6.04
N ILE A 123 -0.46 15.83 6.71
CA ILE A 123 0.38 16.46 7.74
C ILE A 123 1.83 16.40 7.25
N TRP A 124 2.46 17.54 7.05
CA TRP A 124 3.87 17.64 6.69
C TRP A 124 4.78 17.39 7.90
N GLU A 125 6.04 17.05 7.66
CA GLU A 125 7.05 16.81 8.73
C GLU A 125 7.23 18.02 9.67
N ASN A 126 6.97 19.24 9.20
CA ASN A 126 7.00 20.45 10.01
C ASN A 126 5.70 20.72 10.77
N TYR A 127 4.81 19.71 10.86
CA TYR A 127 3.52 19.73 11.56
C TYR A 127 2.48 20.71 11.02
N ARG A 128 2.73 21.38 9.89
CA ARG A 128 1.66 22.03 9.15
C ARG A 128 0.74 20.95 8.59
N TYR A 129 -0.51 21.30 8.37
CA TYR A 129 -1.43 20.31 7.79
C TYR A 129 -2.51 20.94 6.94
N TYR A 130 -3.05 20.16 6.04
CA TYR A 130 -4.18 20.48 5.18
C TYR A 130 -5.32 19.50 5.45
N ILE A 131 -6.54 20.01 5.50
CA ILE A 131 -7.77 19.22 5.55
C ILE A 131 -8.66 19.71 4.42
N GLY A 132 -9.08 18.84 3.52
CA GLY A 132 -9.93 19.25 2.41
C GLY A 132 -10.03 18.21 1.31
N GLU A 133 -10.46 18.69 0.14
CA GLU A 133 -10.68 17.89 -1.03
C GLU A 133 -9.37 17.65 -1.80
N TRP A 134 -9.26 16.45 -2.37
CA TRP A 134 -8.11 15.95 -3.14
C TRP A 134 -8.57 15.45 -4.49
N LYS A 135 -7.77 15.68 -5.51
CA LYS A 135 -7.97 15.13 -6.84
C LYS A 135 -6.64 14.80 -7.50
N ASN A 136 -6.50 13.56 -7.95
CA ASN A 136 -5.27 13.09 -8.61
C ASN A 136 -3.99 13.29 -7.79
N GLY A 137 -4.05 13.25 -6.44
CA GLY A 137 -2.91 13.40 -5.56
C GLY A 137 -2.60 14.85 -5.14
N LEU A 138 -3.36 15.83 -5.61
CA LEU A 138 -3.20 17.24 -5.29
C LEU A 138 -4.42 17.78 -4.54
N SER A 139 -4.22 18.76 -3.63
CA SER A 139 -5.33 19.48 -3.02
C SER A 139 -6.11 20.22 -4.11
N ASN A 140 -7.43 19.99 -4.17
CA ASN A 140 -8.27 20.51 -5.25
C ASN A 140 -9.73 20.61 -4.77
N GLY A 141 -10.31 21.78 -4.80
CA GLY A 141 -11.62 22.07 -4.22
C GLY A 141 -11.51 22.77 -2.88
N LYS A 142 -12.49 22.60 -2.01
CA LYS A 142 -12.54 23.28 -0.71
C LYS A 142 -11.57 22.65 0.29
N GLY A 143 -10.86 23.52 1.03
CA GLY A 143 -9.97 23.04 2.07
C GLY A 143 -9.43 24.14 2.97
N ILE A 144 -8.78 23.70 4.05
CA ILE A 144 -8.17 24.57 5.06
C ILE A 144 -6.74 24.12 5.28
N LYS A 145 -5.81 25.05 5.19
CA LYS A 145 -4.40 24.83 5.53
C LYS A 145 -4.08 25.50 6.85
N TYR A 146 -3.33 24.79 7.68
CA TYR A 146 -3.00 25.21 9.04
C TYR A 146 -1.49 25.34 9.23
N TYR A 147 -1.10 26.26 10.08
CA TYR A 147 0.23 26.29 10.68
C TYR A 147 0.38 25.16 11.71
N SER A 148 1.63 24.87 12.09
CA SER A 148 1.94 23.84 13.09
C SER A 148 1.36 24.12 14.49
N ASN A 149 1.06 25.38 14.81
CA ASN A 149 0.40 25.78 16.05
C ASN A 149 -1.13 25.65 16.01
N GLY A 150 -1.70 25.15 14.90
CA GLY A 150 -3.15 24.97 14.73
C GLY A 150 -3.91 26.19 14.23
N ASN A 151 -3.27 27.35 14.05
CA ASN A 151 -3.91 28.51 13.47
C ASN A 151 -4.14 28.31 11.96
N ILE A 152 -5.23 28.85 11.45
CA ILE A 152 -5.55 28.81 10.02
C ILE A 152 -4.52 29.65 9.26
N GLN A 153 -3.89 29.07 8.26
CA GLN A 153 -3.04 29.75 7.29
C GLN A 153 -3.86 30.25 6.10
N TYR A 154 -4.77 29.40 5.61
CA TYR A 154 -5.65 29.70 4.49
C TYR A 154 -6.90 28.81 4.56
N GLU A 155 -8.06 29.39 4.25
CA GLU A 155 -9.32 28.69 4.07
C GLU A 155 -9.96 29.15 2.76
N GLY A 156 -10.24 28.20 1.85
CA GLY A 156 -10.80 28.54 0.55
C GLY A 156 -10.70 27.40 -0.45
N ASN A 157 -10.72 27.78 -1.73
CA ASN A 157 -10.57 26.81 -2.80
C ASN A 157 -9.11 26.62 -3.17
N PHE A 158 -8.78 25.39 -3.56
CA PHE A 158 -7.47 24.98 -4.08
C PHE A 158 -7.63 24.49 -5.51
N ILE A 159 -6.64 24.74 -6.36
CA ILE A 159 -6.55 24.26 -7.72
C ILE A 159 -5.15 23.67 -7.91
N ASN A 160 -5.06 22.36 -8.16
CA ASN A 160 -3.80 21.66 -8.42
C ASN A 160 -2.70 21.92 -7.37
N GLY A 161 -3.08 21.98 -6.09
CA GLY A 161 -2.17 22.17 -4.96
C GLY A 161 -1.94 23.61 -4.52
N GLU A 162 -2.42 24.59 -5.28
CA GLU A 162 -2.23 26.01 -5.03
C GLU A 162 -3.52 26.68 -4.56
N TYR A 163 -3.40 27.84 -3.91
CA TYR A 163 -4.54 28.67 -3.55
C TYR A 163 -5.22 29.18 -4.83
N ALA A 164 -6.55 29.10 -4.90
CA ALA A 164 -7.28 29.76 -5.96
C ALA A 164 -7.32 31.27 -5.65
N GLU A 165 -6.57 32.06 -6.39
CA GLU A 165 -6.71 33.51 -6.39
C GLU A 165 -7.98 33.92 -7.18
N PHE A 166 -8.82 34.77 -6.59
CA PHE A 166 -9.99 35.38 -7.25
C PHE A 166 -9.68 36.81 -7.64
#